data_7784acdd5d886f388b7334f897fceea0
#
_entry.id   7784acdd5d886f388b7334f897fceea0
#
_cell.length_a   1.000
_cell.length_b   1.000
_cell.length_c   1.000
_cell.angle_alpha   90.00
_cell.angle_beta   90.00
_cell.angle_gamma   90.00
#
_symmetry.space_group_name_H-M   'P 1'
#
loop_
_entity.id
_entity.type
_entity.pdbx_description
1 polymer ?
#
loop_
_entity_poly.entity_id
_entity_poly.type
_entity_poly.pdbx_seq_one_letter_code
_entity_poly.pdbx_strand_id
1 'polypeptide(L)'
;MSDLCGNEHDIRVQKGRKRIVLLGSSSGRNAGDAALIEVIMSDIVSEAGEVEFLIPTIKPNFIKRSYPGLPVRPVSMLPWHLSVKMIGLPTFLAIRSADAVLIFDAILFDKNLYNPLFNHVTALAMFIPYARRRNKLTGLYNVSVGPFDTKTGLKLLARIAKNCDFIAIRDSDSGKLLESVGIDEKKIVQTSDAALNVRSADDARVAEILCDERIKLDKPLIGVNVNSYLGSWLKDKKHQVNREEFLGSLAQSLNEIKSKAGANLVFFVTQVMDQGITEDLISRLANPDEVGLVSNLKYSCNEIAGLMARLDYFMGMRLHSIILACSVYTPAMGLIYHHKVRSFLSEIGFGGSRLELEEIVSGGLPPFFMELWNNRGEAKKKLTVNVSKLKIDAKKAATLFVQMIT
;
A
#
# COMPACT_ATOMS: atom_id res chain seq x y z
N MET A 1 43.80 3.24 -27.42
CA MET A 1 44.33 3.57 -26.10
C MET A 1 44.01 5.04 -25.83
N SER A 2 42.90 5.31 -25.26
CA SER A 2 42.49 6.56 -24.59
C SER A 2 40.97 6.51 -24.45
N ASP A 3 40.54 6.77 -23.27
CA ASP A 3 39.21 7.11 -22.77
C ASP A 3 38.55 6.09 -21.85
N LEU A 4 39.25 5.88 -20.72
CA LEU A 4 38.63 5.42 -19.46
C LEU A 4 38.84 6.52 -18.41
N CYS A 5 38.09 7.63 -18.56
CA CYS A 5 37.88 8.62 -17.50
C CYS A 5 36.38 8.64 -17.18
N GLY A 6 35.96 7.76 -16.28
CA GLY A 6 34.66 7.77 -15.71
C GLY A 6 34.46 8.99 -14.81
N ASN A 7 33.44 9.75 -15.08
CA ASN A 7 32.95 10.87 -14.31
C ASN A 7 32.83 10.53 -12.82
N GLU A 8 33.75 10.95 -12.02
CA GLU A 8 33.58 11.25 -10.60
C GLU A 8 32.63 12.45 -10.50
N HIS A 9 31.33 12.17 -10.48
CA HIS A 9 30.34 13.20 -10.20
C HIS A 9 30.47 13.62 -8.74
N ASP A 10 31.14 14.71 -8.60
CA ASP A 10 31.21 15.73 -7.57
C ASP A 10 30.15 15.58 -6.48
N ILE A 11 30.54 14.99 -5.35
CA ILE A 11 29.76 15.00 -4.11
C ILE A 11 30.01 16.35 -3.46
N ARG A 12 29.55 17.44 -4.06
CA ARG A 12 29.36 18.70 -3.36
C ARG A 12 28.21 18.53 -2.39
N VAL A 13 28.54 18.29 -1.12
CA VAL A 13 27.63 18.41 0.00
C VAL A 13 27.11 19.85 0.01
N GLN A 14 25.93 20.09 -0.56
CA GLN A 14 25.20 21.34 -0.35
C GLN A 14 24.91 21.45 1.14
N LYS A 15 25.57 22.41 1.79
CA LYS A 15 25.35 22.74 3.19
C LYS A 15 23.90 23.23 3.35
N GLY A 16 23.01 22.43 3.96
CA GLY A 16 21.63 22.80 4.28
C GLY A 16 20.55 21.76 3.95
N ARG A 17 20.78 20.83 3.01
CA ARG A 17 19.76 19.86 2.61
C ARG A 17 19.64 18.71 3.59
N LYS A 18 18.46 18.54 4.23
CA LYS A 18 18.21 17.43 5.16
C LYS A 18 18.08 16.09 4.39
N ARG A 19 18.69 15.04 4.92
CA ARG A 19 18.63 13.68 4.35
C ARG A 19 17.77 12.78 5.20
N ILE A 20 16.83 12.09 4.56
CA ILE A 20 15.86 11.23 5.22
C ILE A 20 15.97 9.83 4.63
N VAL A 21 16.26 8.83 5.45
CA VAL A 21 16.19 7.42 5.03
C VAL A 21 14.75 6.93 5.20
N LEU A 22 14.16 6.38 4.13
CA LEU A 22 12.87 5.74 4.16
C LEU A 22 13.05 4.22 4.17
N LEU A 23 12.65 3.55 5.26
CA LEU A 23 12.74 2.10 5.44
C LEU A 23 11.37 1.46 5.28
N GLY A 24 11.24 0.53 4.34
CA GLY A 24 10.00 -0.18 4.07
C GLY A 24 10.00 -0.89 2.73
N SER A 25 8.83 -1.36 2.29
CA SER A 25 8.66 -2.03 1.01
C SER A 25 8.79 -1.06 -0.16
N SER A 26 9.91 -1.15 -0.89
CA SER A 26 10.29 -0.21 -1.97
C SER A 26 10.50 -0.88 -3.32
N SER A 27 10.00 -2.10 -3.52
CA SER A 27 10.25 -2.89 -4.73
C SER A 27 9.37 -2.54 -5.93
N GLY A 28 8.30 -1.75 -5.74
CA GLY A 28 7.29 -1.45 -6.75
C GLY A 28 6.39 -2.62 -7.14
N ARG A 29 6.48 -3.73 -6.43
CA ARG A 29 5.62 -4.89 -6.69
C ARG A 29 4.18 -4.70 -6.20
N ASN A 30 3.95 -3.71 -5.35
CA ASN A 30 2.66 -3.35 -4.78
C ASN A 30 2.38 -1.88 -5.06
N ALA A 31 1.27 -1.58 -5.73
CA ALA A 31 0.87 -0.20 -6.06
C ALA A 31 0.58 0.64 -4.80
N GLY A 32 0.08 0.00 -3.73
CA GLY A 32 -0.15 0.67 -2.45
C GLY A 32 1.14 1.13 -1.76
N ASP A 33 2.16 0.25 -1.71
CA ASP A 33 3.47 0.62 -1.16
C ASP A 33 4.11 1.75 -2.00
N ALA A 34 3.94 1.71 -3.33
CA ALA A 34 4.41 2.76 -4.22
C ALA A 34 3.70 4.09 -3.96
N ALA A 35 2.38 4.07 -3.75
CA ALA A 35 1.60 5.25 -3.38
C ALA A 35 2.03 5.82 -2.02
N LEU A 36 2.26 4.97 -1.02
CA LEU A 36 2.76 5.39 0.29
C LEU A 36 4.07 6.16 0.17
N ILE A 37 5.06 5.62 -0.56
CA ILE A 37 6.36 6.27 -0.76
C ILE A 37 6.19 7.64 -1.41
N GLU A 38 5.41 7.71 -2.49
CA GLU A 38 5.18 8.96 -3.23
C GLU A 38 4.53 10.02 -2.35
N VAL A 39 3.46 9.65 -1.65
CA VAL A 39 2.71 10.60 -0.81
C VAL A 39 3.57 11.08 0.36
N ILE A 40 4.27 10.18 1.05
CA ILE A 40 5.15 10.54 2.17
C ILE A 40 6.22 11.53 1.72
N MET A 41 6.87 11.25 0.58
CA MET A 41 7.89 12.17 0.04
C MET A 41 7.28 13.51 -0.37
N SER A 42 6.13 13.51 -1.04
CA SER A 42 5.44 14.72 -1.49
C SER A 42 4.99 15.59 -0.31
N ASP A 43 4.41 14.99 0.72
CA ASP A 43 3.96 15.70 1.91
C ASP A 43 5.15 16.32 2.67
N ILE A 44 6.24 15.58 2.86
CA ILE A 44 7.44 16.12 3.52
C ILE A 44 8.08 17.23 2.69
N VAL A 45 8.21 17.07 1.37
CA VAL A 45 8.75 18.14 0.49
C VAL A 45 7.90 19.41 0.57
N SER A 46 6.58 19.27 0.60
CA SER A 46 5.68 20.42 0.65
C SER A 46 5.81 21.23 1.95
N GLU A 47 6.18 20.59 3.06
CA GLU A 47 6.29 21.23 4.38
C GLU A 47 7.73 21.60 4.77
N ALA A 48 8.71 20.75 4.45
CA ALA A 48 10.11 20.93 4.87
C ALA A 48 11.01 21.63 3.85
N GLY A 49 10.57 21.77 2.59
CA GLY A 49 11.37 22.37 1.52
C GLY A 49 12.50 21.46 1.04
N GLU A 50 13.76 21.89 1.16
CA GLU A 50 14.92 21.16 0.62
C GLU A 50 15.30 19.90 1.43
N VAL A 51 14.87 18.74 0.96
CA VAL A 51 15.19 17.42 1.51
C VAL A 51 15.74 16.50 0.42
N GLU A 52 16.42 15.42 0.82
CA GLU A 52 16.83 14.31 -0.03
C GLU A 52 16.41 12.99 0.62
N PHE A 53 15.69 12.15 -0.13
CA PHE A 53 15.28 10.82 0.36
C PHE A 53 16.27 9.75 -0.08
N LEU A 54 16.75 8.98 0.88
CA LEU A 54 17.60 7.81 0.69
C LEU A 54 16.72 6.57 0.83
N ILE A 55 16.48 5.84 -0.27
CA ILE A 55 15.58 4.68 -0.26
C ILE A 55 16.37 3.39 -0.48
N PRO A 56 16.62 2.58 0.58
CA PRO A 56 17.18 1.26 0.41
C PRO A 56 16.24 0.36 -0.40
N THR A 57 16.75 -0.21 -1.48
CA THR A 57 15.95 -1.00 -2.41
C THR A 57 16.76 -2.04 -3.18
N ILE A 58 16.11 -3.16 -3.52
CA ILE A 58 16.66 -4.17 -4.44
C ILE A 58 16.44 -3.80 -5.91
N LYS A 59 15.65 -2.74 -6.19
CA LYS A 59 15.32 -2.26 -7.54
C LYS A 59 15.62 -0.77 -7.70
N PRO A 60 16.90 -0.35 -7.72
CA PRO A 60 17.28 1.06 -7.83
C PRO A 60 16.67 1.77 -9.04
N ASN A 61 16.61 1.08 -10.19
CA ASN A 61 16.03 1.66 -11.41
C ASN A 61 14.53 1.92 -11.31
N PHE A 62 13.80 1.10 -10.54
CA PHE A 62 12.39 1.35 -10.26
C PHE A 62 12.24 2.69 -9.51
N ILE A 63 12.95 2.85 -8.40
CA ILE A 63 12.87 4.08 -7.59
C ILE A 63 13.20 5.34 -8.42
N LYS A 64 14.25 5.28 -9.28
CA LYS A 64 14.62 6.42 -10.13
C LYS A 64 13.54 6.82 -11.14
N ARG A 65 12.80 5.84 -11.67
CA ARG A 65 11.80 6.08 -12.72
C ARG A 65 10.42 6.41 -12.19
N SER A 66 10.06 5.88 -11.03
CA SER A 66 8.69 5.93 -10.51
C SER A 66 8.33 7.23 -9.82
N TYR A 67 9.32 8.03 -9.41
CA TYR A 67 9.09 9.27 -8.67
C TYR A 67 9.77 10.48 -9.35
N PRO A 68 9.38 10.81 -10.60
CA PRO A 68 9.96 11.94 -11.31
C PRO A 68 9.65 13.26 -10.58
N GLY A 69 10.65 14.12 -10.46
CA GLY A 69 10.50 15.41 -9.77
C GLY A 69 10.63 15.35 -8.24
N LEU A 70 10.68 14.17 -7.62
CA LEU A 70 10.96 14.03 -6.20
C LEU A 70 12.47 13.86 -5.95
N PRO A 71 13.02 14.45 -4.88
CA PRO A 71 14.44 14.43 -4.56
C PRO A 71 14.85 13.09 -3.95
N VAL A 72 14.85 12.03 -4.77
CA VAL A 72 15.07 10.65 -4.33
C VAL A 72 16.38 10.08 -4.84
N ARG A 73 17.11 9.42 -3.95
CA ARG A 73 18.33 8.65 -4.24
C ARG A 73 18.16 7.20 -3.78
N PRO A 74 18.10 6.22 -4.70
CA PRO A 74 18.08 4.82 -4.31
C PRO A 74 19.41 4.41 -3.69
N VAL A 75 19.34 3.65 -2.62
CA VAL A 75 20.47 2.98 -1.99
C VAL A 75 20.40 1.52 -2.38
N SER A 76 21.39 1.05 -3.16
CA SER A 76 21.40 -0.32 -3.63
C SER A 76 21.57 -1.28 -2.46
N MET A 77 20.58 -2.14 -2.26
CA MET A 77 20.73 -3.33 -1.43
C MET A 77 21.27 -4.43 -2.33
N LEU A 78 22.48 -4.91 -2.06
CA LEU A 78 23.06 -6.08 -2.75
C LEU A 78 22.08 -7.27 -2.68
N PRO A 79 22.19 -8.27 -3.61
CA PRO A 79 21.27 -9.40 -3.65
C PRO A 79 20.96 -9.90 -2.25
N TRP A 80 19.70 -10.06 -1.95
CA TRP A 80 19.15 -10.30 -0.60
C TRP A 80 19.93 -11.33 0.23
N HIS A 81 20.33 -12.44 -0.39
CA HIS A 81 21.11 -13.49 0.26
C HIS A 81 22.51 -13.02 0.70
N LEU A 82 23.10 -12.05 0.02
CA LEU A 82 24.37 -11.42 0.39
C LEU A 82 24.16 -10.25 1.35
N SER A 83 23.09 -9.44 1.18
CA SER A 83 22.82 -8.33 2.08
C SER A 83 22.37 -8.77 3.46
N VAL A 84 21.72 -9.92 3.58
CA VAL A 84 21.42 -10.54 4.88
C VAL A 84 22.70 -11.00 5.57
N LYS A 85 23.64 -11.61 4.84
CA LYS A 85 24.95 -12.01 5.37
C LYS A 85 25.88 -10.81 5.63
N MET A 86 25.77 -9.74 4.84
CA MET A 86 26.54 -8.51 4.96
C MET A 86 25.83 -7.43 5.81
N ILE A 87 24.75 -7.78 6.49
CA ILE A 87 23.99 -6.95 7.44
C ILE A 87 23.60 -5.58 6.84
N GLY A 88 23.25 -5.54 5.55
CA GLY A 88 22.75 -4.33 4.91
C GLY A 88 23.71 -3.12 5.00
N LEU A 89 25.00 -3.33 4.85
CA LEU A 89 26.03 -2.27 4.95
C LEU A 89 25.66 -0.98 4.21
N PRO A 90 25.12 -0.99 2.97
CA PRO A 90 24.71 0.24 2.30
C PRO A 90 23.61 1.00 3.07
N THR A 91 22.68 0.29 3.72
CA THR A 91 21.64 0.91 4.55
C THR A 91 22.23 1.54 5.81
N PHE A 92 23.19 0.88 6.48
CA PHE A 92 23.89 1.49 7.63
C PHE A 92 24.65 2.74 7.24
N LEU A 93 25.31 2.76 6.06
CA LEU A 93 26.02 3.95 5.56
C LEU A 93 25.03 5.07 5.22
N ALA A 94 23.88 4.76 4.62
CA ALA A 94 22.82 5.73 4.38
C ALA A 94 22.30 6.33 5.70
N ILE A 95 21.99 5.51 6.70
CA ILE A 95 21.58 5.96 8.04
C ILE A 95 22.63 6.85 8.68
N ARG A 96 23.92 6.49 8.57
CA ARG A 96 25.01 7.32 9.11
C ARG A 96 25.04 8.71 8.50
N SER A 97 24.76 8.83 7.20
CA SER A 97 24.80 10.12 6.48
C SER A 97 23.48 10.91 6.54
N ALA A 98 22.42 10.34 7.08
CA ALA A 98 21.11 10.95 7.16
C ALA A 98 20.92 11.80 8.43
N ASP A 99 19.90 12.65 8.43
CA ASP A 99 19.42 13.41 9.58
C ASP A 99 18.26 12.67 10.26
N ALA A 100 17.44 11.96 9.48
CA ALA A 100 16.31 11.21 9.98
C ALA A 100 16.16 9.83 9.31
N VAL A 101 15.48 8.92 10.02
CA VAL A 101 15.13 7.56 9.55
C VAL A 101 13.66 7.29 9.83
N LEU A 102 12.88 7.11 8.79
CA LEU A 102 11.44 6.85 8.88
C LEU A 102 11.12 5.44 8.42
N ILE A 103 10.26 4.77 9.16
CA ILE A 103 9.63 3.51 8.75
C ILE A 103 8.27 3.85 8.16
N PHE A 104 7.99 3.37 6.93
CA PHE A 104 6.75 3.61 6.21
C PHE A 104 6.00 2.34 5.82
N ASP A 105 6.44 1.17 6.26
CA ASP A 105 5.79 -0.10 5.88
C ASP A 105 4.28 -0.08 6.08
N ALA A 106 3.57 -0.56 5.07
CA ALA A 106 2.12 -0.65 5.11
C ALA A 106 1.62 -1.47 6.31
N ILE A 107 2.29 -2.56 6.64
CA ILE A 107 1.98 -3.41 7.81
C ILE A 107 3.27 -3.99 8.39
N LEU A 108 3.53 -3.75 9.66
CA LEU A 108 4.54 -4.48 10.44
C LEU A 108 3.88 -5.67 11.12
N PHE A 109 4.43 -6.88 10.92
CA PHE A 109 3.88 -8.14 11.45
C PHE A 109 5.00 -9.16 11.71
N ASP A 110 4.72 -10.29 12.39
CA ASP A 110 5.75 -11.28 12.72
C ASP A 110 5.64 -12.62 11.97
N LYS A 111 4.70 -12.75 11.02
CA LYS A 111 4.64 -13.93 10.15
C LYS A 111 5.91 -14.02 9.30
N ASN A 112 6.52 -15.21 9.24
CA ASN A 112 7.81 -15.43 8.56
C ASN A 112 8.92 -14.46 9.02
N LEU A 113 9.00 -14.17 10.32
CA LEU A 113 9.86 -13.18 10.95
C LEU A 113 11.33 -13.24 10.50
N TYR A 114 11.84 -14.43 10.25
CA TYR A 114 13.23 -14.66 9.84
C TYR A 114 13.44 -14.73 8.33
N ASN A 115 12.40 -14.53 7.53
CA ASN A 115 12.51 -14.44 6.08
C ASN A 115 12.65 -12.97 5.65
N PRO A 116 13.87 -12.48 5.37
CA PRO A 116 14.10 -11.07 5.06
C PRO A 116 13.51 -10.63 3.71
N LEU A 117 13.13 -11.58 2.84
CA LEU A 117 12.42 -11.30 1.59
C LEU A 117 10.94 -10.99 1.82
N PHE A 118 10.43 -11.38 2.98
CA PHE A 118 9.02 -11.29 3.32
C PHE A 118 8.76 -10.37 4.52
N ASN A 119 9.71 -10.26 5.45
CA ASN A 119 9.52 -9.56 6.72
C ASN A 119 10.73 -8.68 7.06
N HIS A 120 10.50 -7.40 7.32
CA HIS A 120 11.54 -6.42 7.61
C HIS A 120 11.77 -6.19 9.12
N VAL A 121 10.93 -6.74 10.01
CA VAL A 121 10.95 -6.42 11.45
C VAL A 121 12.30 -6.71 12.10
N THR A 122 12.97 -7.82 11.75
CA THR A 122 14.30 -8.14 12.29
C THR A 122 15.36 -7.13 11.87
N ALA A 123 15.32 -6.65 10.61
CA ALA A 123 16.24 -5.64 10.10
C ALA A 123 15.96 -4.27 10.75
N LEU A 124 14.70 -3.88 10.88
CA LEU A 124 14.28 -2.64 11.52
C LEU A 124 14.69 -2.61 13.00
N ALA A 125 14.59 -3.75 13.71
CA ALA A 125 15.06 -3.86 15.11
C ALA A 125 16.58 -3.72 15.28
N MET A 126 17.36 -3.73 14.19
CA MET A 126 18.79 -3.38 14.18
C MET A 126 19.00 -1.93 13.72
N PHE A 127 18.36 -1.51 12.64
CA PHE A 127 18.57 -0.19 12.05
C PHE A 127 18.08 0.96 12.94
N ILE A 128 16.92 0.83 13.58
CA ILE A 128 16.36 1.92 14.38
C ILE A 128 17.18 2.20 15.64
N PRO A 129 17.55 1.21 16.48
CA PRO A 129 18.47 1.46 17.59
C PRO A 129 19.85 1.97 17.15
N TYR A 130 20.35 1.56 15.99
CA TYR A 130 21.58 2.10 15.43
C TYR A 130 21.42 3.59 15.07
N ALA A 131 20.36 3.96 14.38
CA ALA A 131 20.03 5.35 14.03
C ALA A 131 19.94 6.21 15.31
N ARG A 132 19.22 5.73 16.32
CA ARG A 132 19.07 6.41 17.61
C ARG A 132 20.42 6.66 18.32
N ARG A 133 21.31 5.66 18.33
CA ARG A 133 22.67 5.81 18.89
C ARG A 133 23.54 6.81 18.12
N ARG A 134 23.16 7.14 16.89
CA ARG A 134 23.81 8.15 16.05
C ARG A 134 23.13 9.50 16.11
N ASN A 135 22.22 9.71 17.08
CA ASN A 135 21.42 10.92 17.26
C ASN A 135 20.64 11.31 16.00
N LYS A 136 20.11 10.30 15.26
CA LYS A 136 19.22 10.53 14.13
C LYS A 136 17.79 10.55 14.63
N LEU A 137 16.96 11.47 14.11
CA LEU A 137 15.53 11.47 14.34
C LEU A 137 14.93 10.18 13.76
N THR A 138 14.12 9.47 14.55
CA THR A 138 13.55 8.17 14.15
C THR A 138 12.05 8.16 14.35
N GLY A 139 11.30 7.54 13.42
CA GLY A 139 9.85 7.49 13.56
C GLY A 139 9.16 6.40 12.74
N LEU A 140 7.96 6.05 13.22
CA LEU A 140 6.96 5.33 12.44
C LEU A 140 6.06 6.35 11.74
N TYR A 141 5.91 6.25 10.42
CA TYR A 141 5.16 7.21 9.62
C TYR A 141 3.94 6.52 8.98
N ASN A 142 2.76 6.75 9.54
CA ASN A 142 1.47 6.19 9.10
C ASN A 142 1.49 4.66 8.95
N VAL A 143 2.13 3.96 9.88
CA VAL A 143 2.33 2.51 9.84
C VAL A 143 1.14 1.79 10.48
N SER A 144 0.76 0.66 9.90
CA SER A 144 -0.10 -0.33 10.56
C SER A 144 0.76 -1.40 11.24
N VAL A 145 0.39 -1.79 12.46
CA VAL A 145 1.13 -2.77 13.25
C VAL A 145 0.25 -3.97 13.57
N GLY A 146 0.79 -5.17 13.36
CA GLY A 146 0.14 -6.46 13.68
C GLY A 146 -0.41 -7.21 12.45
N PRO A 147 -0.71 -8.51 12.63
CA PRO A 147 -0.64 -9.24 13.89
C PRO A 147 0.79 -9.58 14.34
N PHE A 148 0.98 -9.68 15.67
CA PHE A 148 2.20 -10.18 16.30
C PHE A 148 1.80 -11.31 17.26
N ASP A 149 2.06 -12.56 16.84
CA ASP A 149 1.62 -13.76 17.54
C ASP A 149 2.74 -14.40 18.37
N THR A 150 4.00 -13.99 18.15
CA THR A 150 5.15 -14.56 18.82
C THR A 150 5.75 -13.63 19.87
N LYS A 151 6.22 -14.19 20.99
CA LYS A 151 6.95 -13.44 22.02
C LYS A 151 8.19 -12.72 21.47
N THR A 152 8.86 -13.32 20.47
CA THR A 152 10.03 -12.74 19.81
C THR A 152 9.62 -11.52 18.97
N GLY A 153 8.55 -11.65 18.19
CA GLY A 153 8.00 -10.55 17.39
C GLY A 153 7.63 -9.35 18.27
N LEU A 154 6.91 -9.58 19.38
CA LEU A 154 6.55 -8.53 20.34
C LEU A 154 7.78 -7.83 20.94
N LYS A 155 8.84 -8.61 21.29
CA LYS A 155 10.11 -8.03 21.77
C LYS A 155 10.79 -7.15 20.72
N LEU A 156 10.79 -7.57 19.45
CA LEU A 156 11.36 -6.80 18.36
C LEU A 156 10.55 -5.53 18.08
N LEU A 157 9.21 -5.64 18.10
CA LEU A 157 8.32 -4.48 17.98
C LEU A 157 8.60 -3.46 19.10
N ALA A 158 8.62 -3.91 20.36
CA ALA A 158 8.95 -3.06 21.49
C ALA A 158 10.33 -2.37 21.33
N ARG A 159 11.31 -3.13 20.82
CA ARG A 159 12.67 -2.59 20.56
C ARG A 159 12.65 -1.51 19.47
N ILE A 160 11.89 -1.68 18.40
CA ILE A 160 11.72 -0.67 17.35
C ILE A 160 11.04 0.56 17.93
N ALA A 161 9.85 0.41 18.48
CA ALA A 161 8.99 1.50 18.90
C ALA A 161 9.60 2.34 20.07
N LYS A 162 10.28 1.69 21.03
CA LYS A 162 11.01 2.40 22.13
C LYS A 162 12.14 3.27 21.63
N ASN A 163 12.69 2.99 20.45
CA ASN A 163 13.77 3.78 19.84
C ASN A 163 13.25 4.79 18.80
N CYS A 164 11.93 4.94 18.62
CA CYS A 164 11.33 5.98 17.80
C CYS A 164 11.08 7.24 18.63
N ASP A 165 11.35 8.41 18.04
CA ASP A 165 11.06 9.72 18.63
C ASP A 165 9.58 10.07 18.49
N PHE A 166 8.95 9.67 17.37
CA PHE A 166 7.51 9.77 17.18
C PHE A 166 6.94 8.48 16.56
N ILE A 167 5.64 8.26 16.78
CA ILE A 167 4.92 7.09 16.29
C ILE A 167 3.58 7.56 15.75
N ALA A 168 3.50 7.67 14.42
CA ALA A 168 2.26 7.92 13.70
C ALA A 168 1.71 6.59 13.15
N ILE A 169 0.52 6.22 13.59
CA ILE A 169 -0.16 4.99 13.17
C ILE A 169 -1.46 5.30 12.46
N ARG A 170 -1.88 4.41 11.56
CA ARG A 170 -3.06 4.63 10.74
C ARG A 170 -4.31 3.89 11.20
N ASP A 171 -4.23 3.05 12.19
CA ASP A 171 -5.37 2.29 12.73
C ASP A 171 -5.29 2.10 14.26
N SER A 172 -6.43 2.03 14.92
CA SER A 172 -6.55 1.90 16.38
C SER A 172 -6.03 0.57 16.93
N ASP A 173 -6.09 -0.50 16.16
CA ASP A 173 -5.57 -1.82 16.58
C ASP A 173 -4.06 -1.78 16.74
N SER A 174 -3.38 -1.00 15.91
CA SER A 174 -1.95 -0.74 16.02
C SER A 174 -1.59 -0.01 17.33
N GLY A 175 -2.42 0.95 17.75
CA GLY A 175 -2.25 1.67 19.03
C GLY A 175 -2.30 0.71 20.21
N LYS A 176 -3.36 -0.07 20.31
CA LYS A 176 -3.55 -1.07 21.39
C LYS A 176 -2.38 -2.06 21.46
N LEU A 177 -1.89 -2.50 20.30
CA LEU A 177 -0.75 -3.41 20.25
C LEU A 177 0.54 -2.75 20.73
N LEU A 178 0.80 -1.50 20.36
CA LEU A 178 1.96 -0.74 20.82
C LEU A 178 1.92 -0.48 22.33
N GLU A 179 0.76 -0.14 22.86
CA GLU A 179 0.53 0.01 24.31
C GLU A 179 0.82 -1.30 25.05
N SER A 180 0.37 -2.43 24.49
CA SER A 180 0.58 -3.77 25.10
C SER A 180 2.08 -4.15 25.21
N VAL A 181 2.94 -3.56 24.40
CA VAL A 181 4.41 -3.77 24.46
C VAL A 181 5.13 -2.65 25.23
N GLY A 182 4.40 -1.80 25.93
CA GLY A 182 4.90 -0.79 26.86
C GLY A 182 5.33 0.51 26.18
N ILE A 183 4.62 0.95 25.15
CA ILE A 183 4.73 2.28 24.55
C ILE A 183 3.70 3.19 25.20
N ASP A 184 4.12 4.37 25.64
CA ASP A 184 3.25 5.39 26.21
C ASP A 184 2.28 5.91 25.13
N GLU A 185 0.97 5.89 25.41
CA GLU A 185 -0.08 6.39 24.53
C GLU A 185 0.21 7.82 24.05
N LYS A 186 0.80 8.67 24.90
CA LYS A 186 1.16 10.06 24.55
C LYS A 186 2.17 10.19 23.41
N LYS A 187 2.93 9.11 23.12
CA LYS A 187 3.85 9.05 21.97
C LYS A 187 3.18 8.59 20.69
N ILE A 188 1.96 8.09 20.78
CA ILE A 188 1.22 7.51 19.67
C ILE A 188 0.28 8.56 19.11
N VAL A 189 0.49 8.93 17.85
CA VAL A 189 -0.40 9.84 17.13
C VAL A 189 -1.23 9.04 16.16
N GLN A 190 -2.56 9.07 16.37
CA GLN A 190 -3.49 8.48 15.43
C GLN A 190 -3.57 9.36 14.18
N THR A 191 -3.33 8.75 13.04
CA THR A 191 -3.41 9.35 11.71
C THR A 191 -4.31 8.50 10.82
N SER A 192 -4.18 8.64 9.51
CA SER A 192 -4.83 7.77 8.53
C SER A 192 -3.82 7.29 7.48
N ASP A 193 -4.27 6.41 6.58
CA ASP A 193 -3.40 5.87 5.54
C ASP A 193 -2.94 6.97 4.57
N ALA A 194 -1.63 7.13 4.42
CA ALA A 194 -1.07 8.15 3.54
C ALA A 194 -1.47 7.93 2.07
N ALA A 195 -1.67 6.68 1.62
CA ALA A 195 -2.08 6.38 0.25
C ALA A 195 -3.44 6.99 -0.14
N LEU A 196 -4.26 7.44 0.83
CA LEU A 196 -5.47 8.23 0.55
C LEU A 196 -5.15 9.56 -0.17
N ASN A 197 -3.94 10.10 -0.03
CA ASN A 197 -3.50 11.32 -0.69
C ASN A 197 -2.78 11.08 -2.03
N VAL A 198 -2.82 9.85 -2.57
CA VAL A 198 -2.25 9.57 -3.90
C VAL A 198 -2.84 10.52 -4.95
N ARG A 199 -2.00 11.01 -5.84
CA ARG A 199 -2.42 11.86 -6.95
C ARG A 199 -2.87 10.98 -8.12
N SER A 200 -4.01 11.31 -8.72
CA SER A 200 -4.42 10.68 -9.98
C SER A 200 -3.54 11.15 -11.13
N ALA A 201 -3.28 10.28 -12.11
CA ALA A 201 -2.79 10.73 -13.40
C ALA A 201 -3.82 11.69 -14.05
N ASP A 202 -3.36 12.54 -14.95
CA ASP A 202 -4.21 13.48 -15.69
C ASP A 202 -5.18 12.74 -16.64
N ASP A 203 -6.21 13.47 -17.07
CA ASP A 203 -7.28 12.92 -17.90
C ASP A 203 -6.79 12.46 -19.28
N ALA A 204 -5.76 13.10 -19.85
CA ALA A 204 -5.19 12.72 -21.13
C ALA A 204 -4.51 11.35 -21.01
N ARG A 205 -3.69 11.17 -19.96
CA ARG A 205 -3.02 9.88 -19.71
C ARG A 205 -4.01 8.76 -19.40
N VAL A 206 -5.05 9.05 -18.62
CA VAL A 206 -6.13 8.08 -18.34
C VAL A 206 -6.85 7.67 -19.64
N ALA A 207 -7.13 8.62 -20.53
CA ALA A 207 -7.79 8.32 -21.82
C ALA A 207 -6.91 7.43 -22.72
N GLU A 208 -5.59 7.66 -22.77
CA GLU A 208 -4.64 6.78 -23.46
C GLU A 208 -4.73 5.35 -22.93
N ILE A 209 -4.69 5.17 -21.60
CA ILE A 209 -4.72 3.85 -20.98
C ILE A 209 -6.06 3.14 -21.24
N LEU A 210 -7.17 3.86 -21.16
CA LEU A 210 -8.50 3.30 -21.49
C LEU A 210 -8.53 2.76 -22.92
N CYS A 211 -7.91 3.47 -23.87
CA CYS A 211 -7.77 3.03 -25.25
C CYS A 211 -6.85 1.81 -25.37
N ASP A 212 -5.67 1.83 -24.78
CA ASP A 212 -4.68 0.76 -24.80
C ASP A 212 -5.24 -0.56 -24.24
N GLU A 213 -5.98 -0.48 -23.14
CA GLU A 213 -6.61 -1.64 -22.47
C GLU A 213 -8.03 -1.93 -22.98
N ARG A 214 -8.48 -1.24 -24.05
CA ARG A 214 -9.80 -1.40 -24.69
C ARG A 214 -10.97 -1.28 -23.72
N ILE A 215 -10.82 -0.45 -22.66
CA ILE A 215 -11.86 -0.21 -21.67
C ILE A 215 -12.85 0.82 -22.24
N LYS A 216 -14.09 0.39 -22.45
CA LYS A 216 -15.16 1.22 -23.00
C LYS A 216 -15.93 1.94 -21.89
N LEU A 217 -16.21 3.23 -22.11
CA LEU A 217 -17.00 4.08 -21.20
C LEU A 217 -18.47 4.20 -21.65
N ASP A 218 -18.94 3.31 -22.52
CA ASP A 218 -20.31 3.27 -23.03
C ASP A 218 -21.34 2.78 -21.99
N LYS A 219 -20.86 2.17 -20.93
CA LYS A 219 -21.63 1.67 -19.79
C LYS A 219 -20.92 2.02 -18.49
N PRO A 220 -21.64 2.01 -17.35
CA PRO A 220 -21.02 2.11 -16.04
C PRO A 220 -19.90 1.07 -15.86
N LEU A 221 -18.88 1.42 -15.05
CA LEU A 221 -17.73 0.57 -14.82
C LEU A 221 -17.70 0.02 -13.39
N ILE A 222 -17.49 -1.29 -13.27
CA ILE A 222 -17.26 -1.99 -12.01
C ILE A 222 -15.82 -2.48 -11.97
N GLY A 223 -15.04 -1.98 -10.99
CA GLY A 223 -13.68 -2.46 -10.76
C GLY A 223 -13.66 -3.72 -9.90
N VAL A 224 -12.77 -4.66 -10.20
CA VAL A 224 -12.59 -5.92 -9.45
C VAL A 224 -11.11 -6.13 -9.13
N ASN A 225 -10.80 -6.50 -7.88
CA ASN A 225 -9.48 -6.94 -7.48
C ASN A 225 -9.56 -8.22 -6.67
N VAL A 226 -8.76 -9.21 -7.04
CA VAL A 226 -8.63 -10.48 -6.33
C VAL A 226 -7.21 -10.70 -5.82
N ASN A 227 -7.03 -11.66 -4.89
CA ASN A 227 -5.79 -11.88 -4.18
C ASN A 227 -5.36 -13.34 -4.26
N SER A 228 -4.08 -13.57 -4.58
CA SER A 228 -3.47 -14.91 -4.67
C SER A 228 -3.29 -15.62 -3.32
N TYR A 229 -3.44 -14.93 -2.20
CA TYR A 229 -3.27 -15.51 -0.86
C TYR A 229 -4.41 -16.43 -0.39
N LEU A 230 -5.43 -16.69 -1.20
CA LEU A 230 -6.55 -17.56 -0.88
C LEU A 230 -6.15 -18.93 -0.28
N GLY A 231 -4.98 -19.47 -0.66
CA GLY A 231 -4.50 -20.76 -0.15
C GLY A 231 -3.49 -20.71 1.00
N SER A 232 -2.84 -19.57 1.27
CA SER A 232 -1.71 -19.49 2.20
C SER A 232 -2.04 -18.80 3.53
N TRP A 233 -3.01 -17.89 3.54
CA TRP A 233 -3.48 -17.17 4.73
C TRP A 233 -4.63 -17.90 5.42
N LEU A 234 -5.42 -18.68 4.67
CA LEU A 234 -6.51 -19.52 5.16
C LEU A 234 -6.06 -20.81 5.85
N LYS A 235 -4.81 -20.93 6.25
CA LYS A 235 -4.36 -22.01 7.15
C LYS A 235 -4.93 -21.91 8.57
N ASP A 236 -5.72 -20.90 8.84
CA ASP A 236 -6.58 -20.88 10.00
C ASP A 236 -7.70 -21.92 9.77
N LYS A 237 -7.70 -22.99 10.56
CA LYS A 237 -8.57 -24.19 10.43
C LYS A 237 -10.08 -23.90 10.44
N LYS A 238 -10.49 -22.66 10.51
CA LYS A 238 -11.89 -22.22 10.58
C LYS A 238 -12.52 -21.85 9.23
N HIS A 239 -11.73 -21.60 8.18
CA HIS A 239 -12.23 -21.13 6.88
C HIS A 239 -11.54 -21.91 5.77
N GLN A 240 -12.18 -22.98 5.29
CA GLN A 240 -11.69 -23.80 4.17
C GLN A 240 -12.53 -23.49 2.92
N VAL A 241 -12.30 -22.35 2.32
CA VAL A 241 -12.83 -22.11 0.96
C VAL A 241 -11.84 -22.69 -0.05
N ASN A 242 -12.30 -23.61 -0.88
CA ASN A 242 -11.50 -24.14 -1.97
C ASN A 242 -11.29 -23.07 -3.02
N ARG A 243 -10.04 -22.89 -3.50
CA ARG A 243 -9.69 -21.89 -4.51
C ARG A 243 -10.53 -22.04 -5.78
N GLU A 244 -10.70 -23.25 -6.30
CA GLU A 244 -11.44 -23.53 -7.52
C GLU A 244 -12.93 -23.20 -7.36
N GLU A 245 -13.51 -23.60 -6.24
CA GLU A 245 -14.89 -23.31 -5.88
C GLU A 245 -15.12 -21.80 -5.75
N PHE A 246 -14.22 -21.09 -5.08
CA PHE A 246 -14.29 -19.64 -4.93
C PHE A 246 -14.22 -18.93 -6.28
N LEU A 247 -13.24 -19.28 -7.13
CA LEU A 247 -13.10 -18.65 -8.45
C LEU A 247 -14.30 -18.93 -9.36
N GLY A 248 -14.84 -20.15 -9.32
CA GLY A 248 -16.05 -20.53 -10.06
C GLY A 248 -17.28 -19.72 -9.62
N SER A 249 -17.53 -19.68 -8.30
CA SER A 249 -18.65 -18.92 -7.72
C SER A 249 -18.49 -17.40 -7.94
N LEU A 250 -17.29 -16.88 -7.84
CA LEU A 250 -17.02 -15.46 -8.10
C LEU A 250 -17.24 -15.12 -9.59
N ALA A 251 -16.76 -15.96 -10.52
CA ALA A 251 -16.96 -15.74 -11.94
C ALA A 251 -18.47 -15.76 -12.32
N GLN A 252 -19.22 -16.72 -11.77
CA GLN A 252 -20.67 -16.77 -11.95
C GLN A 252 -21.35 -15.50 -11.41
N SER A 253 -20.97 -15.08 -10.19
CA SER A 253 -21.51 -13.87 -9.56
C SER A 253 -21.19 -12.61 -10.37
N LEU A 254 -19.97 -12.49 -10.91
CA LEU A 254 -19.56 -11.34 -11.73
C LEU A 254 -20.33 -11.28 -13.07
N ASN A 255 -20.59 -12.43 -13.72
CA ASN A 255 -21.42 -12.49 -14.92
C ASN A 255 -22.85 -12.01 -14.63
N GLU A 256 -23.45 -12.45 -13.51
CA GLU A 256 -24.78 -12.04 -13.08
C GLU A 256 -24.83 -10.54 -12.76
N ILE A 257 -23.84 -10.02 -12.02
CA ILE A 257 -23.72 -8.61 -11.69
C ILE A 257 -23.56 -7.77 -12.97
N LYS A 258 -22.64 -8.15 -13.89
CA LYS A 258 -22.44 -7.48 -15.18
C LYS A 258 -23.77 -7.32 -15.92
N SER A 259 -24.55 -8.41 -15.98
CA SER A 259 -25.84 -8.42 -16.66
C SER A 259 -26.88 -7.53 -15.96
N LYS A 260 -27.07 -7.69 -14.63
CA LYS A 260 -28.10 -6.96 -13.87
C LYS A 260 -27.78 -5.46 -13.73
N ALA A 261 -26.52 -5.10 -13.57
CA ALA A 261 -26.08 -3.71 -13.47
C ALA A 261 -25.99 -3.01 -14.84
N GLY A 262 -26.00 -3.76 -15.94
CA GLY A 262 -25.74 -3.23 -17.28
C GLY A 262 -24.38 -2.56 -17.39
N ALA A 263 -23.35 -3.11 -16.72
CA ALA A 263 -22.05 -2.49 -16.54
C ALA A 263 -20.93 -3.27 -17.25
N ASN A 264 -19.79 -2.63 -17.46
CA ASN A 264 -18.55 -3.28 -17.90
C ASN A 264 -17.67 -3.60 -16.68
N LEU A 265 -16.89 -4.69 -16.74
CA LEU A 265 -15.95 -5.09 -15.71
C LEU A 265 -14.54 -4.65 -16.09
N VAL A 266 -13.81 -4.14 -15.09
CA VAL A 266 -12.37 -3.81 -15.20
C VAL A 266 -11.63 -4.45 -14.04
N PHE A 267 -10.66 -5.30 -14.34
CA PHE A 267 -9.85 -5.96 -13.32
C PHE A 267 -8.59 -5.16 -13.00
N PHE A 268 -8.26 -5.09 -11.71
CA PHE A 268 -7.10 -4.36 -11.22
C PHE A 268 -6.14 -5.29 -10.49
N VAL A 269 -4.93 -5.43 -11.01
CA VAL A 269 -3.81 -6.09 -10.34
C VAL A 269 -2.97 -5.03 -9.66
N THR A 270 -3.12 -4.87 -8.36
CA THR A 270 -2.35 -3.89 -7.55
C THR A 270 -1.12 -4.52 -6.90
N GLN A 271 -0.98 -5.84 -6.97
CA GLN A 271 0.17 -6.60 -6.51
C GLN A 271 0.55 -7.62 -7.58
N VAL A 272 1.80 -7.59 -8.02
CA VAL A 272 2.29 -8.41 -9.15
C VAL A 272 1.97 -9.91 -9.01
N MET A 273 2.00 -10.43 -7.80
CA MET A 273 1.72 -11.85 -7.55
C MET A 273 0.26 -12.24 -7.80
N ASP A 274 -0.64 -11.27 -7.94
CA ASP A 274 -2.06 -11.53 -8.19
C ASP A 274 -2.40 -11.61 -9.68
N GLN A 275 -1.42 -11.38 -10.56
CA GLN A 275 -1.63 -11.42 -12.00
C GLN A 275 -2.25 -12.76 -12.44
N GLY A 276 -1.63 -13.88 -12.05
CA GLY A 276 -2.08 -15.20 -12.50
C GLY A 276 -3.48 -15.60 -11.99
N ILE A 277 -3.84 -15.24 -10.74
CA ILE A 277 -5.20 -15.52 -10.25
C ILE A 277 -6.25 -14.62 -10.90
N THR A 278 -5.86 -13.39 -11.25
CA THR A 278 -6.76 -12.47 -11.96
C THR A 278 -7.04 -12.96 -13.37
N GLU A 279 -6.01 -13.40 -14.09
CA GLU A 279 -6.15 -14.00 -15.45
C GLU A 279 -6.95 -15.29 -15.42
N ASP A 280 -6.74 -16.15 -14.41
CA ASP A 280 -7.55 -17.37 -14.21
C ASP A 280 -9.03 -17.02 -13.98
N LEU A 281 -9.33 -16.02 -13.14
CA LEU A 281 -10.71 -15.56 -12.93
C LEU A 281 -11.34 -15.00 -14.22
N ILE A 282 -10.61 -14.17 -14.96
CA ILE A 282 -11.06 -13.60 -16.22
C ILE A 282 -11.40 -14.71 -17.22
N SER A 283 -10.57 -15.74 -17.34
CA SER A 283 -10.81 -16.87 -18.28
C SER A 283 -12.09 -17.67 -17.99
N ARG A 284 -12.64 -17.55 -16.77
CA ARG A 284 -13.89 -18.22 -16.35
C ARG A 284 -15.13 -17.39 -16.60
N LEU A 285 -14.99 -16.15 -17.05
CA LEU A 285 -16.14 -15.29 -17.39
C LEU A 285 -16.78 -15.73 -18.72
N ALA A 286 -18.05 -15.40 -18.90
CA ALA A 286 -18.78 -15.72 -20.14
C ALA A 286 -18.14 -15.01 -21.35
N ASN A 287 -17.64 -13.80 -21.20
CA ASN A 287 -17.02 -13.01 -22.26
C ASN A 287 -15.70 -12.43 -21.76
N PRO A 288 -14.60 -13.21 -21.69
CA PRO A 288 -13.32 -12.78 -21.15
C PRO A 288 -12.66 -11.64 -21.97
N ASP A 289 -12.91 -11.58 -23.27
CA ASP A 289 -12.35 -10.56 -24.18
C ASP A 289 -13.02 -9.18 -24.06
N GLU A 290 -14.14 -9.09 -23.32
CA GLU A 290 -14.88 -7.84 -23.10
C GLU A 290 -14.50 -7.12 -21.80
N VAL A 291 -13.52 -7.60 -21.08
CA VAL A 291 -13.10 -7.01 -19.80
C VAL A 291 -11.74 -6.34 -19.91
N GLY A 292 -11.58 -5.20 -19.22
CA GLY A 292 -10.29 -4.52 -19.11
C GLY A 292 -9.41 -5.15 -18.01
N LEU A 293 -8.09 -5.15 -18.22
CA LEU A 293 -7.11 -5.58 -17.22
C LEU A 293 -6.04 -4.52 -17.02
N VAL A 294 -6.04 -3.90 -15.85
CA VAL A 294 -5.08 -2.86 -15.45
C VAL A 294 -4.12 -3.45 -14.42
N SER A 295 -2.83 -3.49 -14.73
CA SER A 295 -1.82 -4.12 -13.87
C SER A 295 -0.70 -3.15 -13.48
N ASN A 296 -0.27 -3.22 -12.21
CA ASN A 296 0.89 -2.48 -11.71
C ASN A 296 2.24 -2.99 -12.27
N LEU A 297 2.23 -4.01 -13.12
CA LEU A 297 3.38 -4.35 -13.96
C LEU A 297 3.60 -3.30 -15.06
N LYS A 298 2.52 -2.68 -15.54
CA LYS A 298 2.50 -1.73 -16.67
C LYS A 298 2.27 -0.30 -16.21
N TYR A 299 1.41 -0.11 -15.20
CA TYR A 299 0.93 1.19 -14.77
C TYR A 299 1.37 1.56 -13.35
N SER A 300 1.65 2.84 -13.14
CA SER A 300 1.98 3.42 -11.83
C SER A 300 0.75 3.49 -10.90
N CYS A 301 0.99 3.75 -9.62
CA CYS A 301 -0.10 3.95 -8.66
C CYS A 301 -1.00 5.14 -9.02
N ASN A 302 -0.45 6.20 -9.60
CA ASN A 302 -1.18 7.40 -10.05
C ASN A 302 -2.11 7.07 -11.23
N GLU A 303 -1.61 6.31 -12.22
CA GLU A 303 -2.37 5.85 -13.36
C GLU A 303 -3.50 4.90 -12.94
N ILE A 304 -3.20 3.96 -12.03
CA ILE A 304 -4.22 3.08 -11.44
C ILE A 304 -5.29 3.89 -10.70
N ALA A 305 -4.90 4.86 -9.88
CA ALA A 305 -5.84 5.74 -9.19
C ALA A 305 -6.69 6.56 -10.17
N GLY A 306 -6.08 7.10 -11.24
CA GLY A 306 -6.80 7.83 -12.29
C GLY A 306 -7.84 6.97 -13.02
N LEU A 307 -7.52 5.71 -13.29
CA LEU A 307 -8.49 4.75 -13.85
C LEU A 307 -9.59 4.38 -12.84
N MET A 308 -9.24 4.19 -11.57
CA MET A 308 -10.22 3.94 -10.51
C MET A 308 -11.19 5.10 -10.33
N ALA A 309 -10.81 6.34 -10.62
CA ALA A 309 -11.70 7.50 -10.61
C ALA A 309 -12.79 7.44 -11.67
N ARG A 310 -12.68 6.59 -12.71
CA ARG A 310 -13.68 6.36 -13.76
C ARG A 310 -14.69 5.27 -13.40
N LEU A 311 -14.49 4.58 -12.29
CA LEU A 311 -15.38 3.51 -11.85
C LEU A 311 -16.61 4.08 -11.13
N ASP A 312 -17.73 3.39 -11.31
CA ASP A 312 -18.95 3.65 -10.54
C ASP A 312 -18.95 2.91 -9.20
N TYR A 313 -18.27 1.75 -9.15
CA TYR A 313 -18.10 0.96 -7.93
C TYR A 313 -16.85 0.08 -8.00
N PHE A 314 -16.28 -0.27 -6.84
CA PHE A 314 -15.12 -1.14 -6.75
C PHE A 314 -15.34 -2.30 -5.78
N MET A 315 -14.96 -3.52 -6.18
CA MET A 315 -14.92 -4.71 -5.33
C MET A 315 -13.48 -5.15 -5.14
N GLY A 316 -12.99 -5.11 -3.91
CA GLY A 316 -11.57 -5.39 -3.64
C GLY A 316 -11.35 -6.42 -2.55
N MET A 317 -10.36 -7.31 -2.77
CA MET A 317 -9.81 -8.16 -1.72
C MET A 317 -8.62 -7.49 -1.04
N ARG A 318 -7.73 -6.85 -1.80
CA ARG A 318 -6.54 -6.20 -1.22
C ARG A 318 -6.90 -4.87 -0.58
N LEU A 319 -6.39 -4.66 0.65
CA LEU A 319 -6.60 -3.42 1.39
C LEU A 319 -6.23 -2.18 0.56
N HIS A 320 -5.03 -2.13 -0.01
CA HIS A 320 -4.61 -0.96 -0.77
C HIS A 320 -5.34 -0.78 -2.11
N SER A 321 -5.92 -1.83 -2.70
CA SER A 321 -6.78 -1.63 -3.87
C SER A 321 -8.06 -0.86 -3.49
N ILE A 322 -8.62 -1.15 -2.32
CA ILE A 322 -9.77 -0.45 -1.77
C ILE A 322 -9.40 0.98 -1.38
N ILE A 323 -8.23 1.16 -0.72
CA ILE A 323 -7.74 2.49 -0.35
C ILE A 323 -7.53 3.37 -1.58
N LEU A 324 -6.92 2.85 -2.66
CA LEU A 324 -6.73 3.58 -3.92
C LEU A 324 -8.06 3.96 -4.58
N ALA A 325 -9.06 3.07 -4.60
CA ALA A 325 -10.39 3.41 -5.10
C ALA A 325 -11.04 4.50 -4.24
N CYS A 326 -10.98 4.38 -2.90
CA CYS A 326 -11.52 5.37 -1.98
C CYS A 326 -10.79 6.70 -2.05
N SER A 327 -9.48 6.71 -2.35
CA SER A 327 -8.66 7.93 -2.48
C SER A 327 -9.18 8.88 -3.57
N VAL A 328 -9.81 8.33 -4.60
CA VAL A 328 -10.44 9.05 -5.71
C VAL A 328 -11.97 9.08 -5.62
N TYR A 329 -12.49 8.83 -4.43
CA TYR A 329 -13.91 8.88 -4.10
C TYR A 329 -14.79 7.86 -4.86
N THR A 330 -14.22 6.77 -5.32
CA THR A 330 -14.96 5.64 -5.88
C THR A 330 -15.49 4.76 -4.75
N PRO A 331 -16.82 4.56 -4.63
CA PRO A 331 -17.41 3.68 -3.62
C PRO A 331 -16.86 2.26 -3.74
N ALA A 332 -16.58 1.64 -2.61
CA ALA A 332 -15.95 0.33 -2.60
C ALA A 332 -16.58 -0.62 -1.58
N MET A 333 -16.52 -1.92 -1.89
CA MET A 333 -16.78 -3.00 -0.94
C MET A 333 -15.57 -3.92 -0.80
N GLY A 334 -15.51 -4.62 0.33
CA GLY A 334 -14.48 -5.61 0.60
C GLY A 334 -14.97 -7.05 0.42
N LEU A 335 -14.21 -7.85 -0.32
CA LEU A 335 -14.27 -9.31 -0.31
C LEU A 335 -13.26 -9.78 0.75
N ILE A 336 -13.76 -10.20 1.92
CA ILE A 336 -12.95 -10.27 3.14
C ILE A 336 -12.16 -11.57 3.22
N TYR A 337 -10.84 -11.44 3.17
CA TYR A 337 -9.89 -12.50 3.51
C TYR A 337 -9.00 -12.13 4.72
N HIS A 338 -8.99 -10.83 5.12
CA HIS A 338 -8.12 -10.32 6.18
C HIS A 338 -8.80 -9.22 6.99
N HIS A 339 -8.63 -9.22 8.32
CA HIS A 339 -9.30 -8.30 9.24
C HIS A 339 -9.02 -6.80 8.95
N LYS A 340 -7.85 -6.44 8.43
CA LYS A 340 -7.49 -5.05 8.10
C LYS A 340 -8.42 -4.40 7.06
N VAL A 341 -9.00 -5.20 6.15
CA VAL A 341 -10.02 -4.71 5.21
C VAL A 341 -11.28 -4.32 5.96
N ARG A 342 -11.71 -5.13 6.94
CA ARG A 342 -12.87 -4.79 7.80
C ARG A 342 -12.62 -3.52 8.60
N SER A 343 -11.44 -3.39 9.21
CA SER A 343 -11.07 -2.22 10.01
C SER A 343 -11.11 -0.94 9.16
N PHE A 344 -10.50 -0.95 7.98
CA PHE A 344 -10.51 0.20 7.07
C PHE A 344 -11.93 0.58 6.60
N LEU A 345 -12.73 -0.40 6.17
CA LEU A 345 -14.12 -0.14 5.76
C LEU A 345 -14.95 0.45 6.91
N SER A 346 -14.72 0.02 8.14
CA SER A 346 -15.38 0.60 9.32
C SER A 346 -14.91 2.03 9.58
N GLU A 347 -13.63 2.32 9.44
CA GLU A 347 -13.04 3.65 9.58
C GLU A 347 -13.63 4.66 8.59
N ILE A 348 -13.80 4.29 7.34
CA ILE A 348 -14.43 5.15 6.33
C ILE A 348 -15.96 5.18 6.43
N GLY A 349 -16.58 4.51 7.40
CA GLY A 349 -18.02 4.46 7.59
C GLY A 349 -18.78 3.51 6.66
N PHE A 350 -18.07 2.54 6.06
CA PHE A 350 -18.57 1.52 5.13
C PHE A 350 -18.48 0.10 5.70
N GLY A 351 -18.50 -0.04 7.02
CA GLY A 351 -18.35 -1.33 7.69
C GLY A 351 -19.37 -2.41 7.26
N GLY A 352 -20.54 -2.00 6.73
CA GLY A 352 -21.53 -2.92 6.15
C GLY A 352 -21.24 -3.32 4.69
N SER A 353 -20.35 -2.63 3.97
CA SER A 353 -20.06 -2.90 2.56
C SER A 353 -18.99 -3.99 2.43
N ARG A 354 -19.27 -5.20 2.92
CA ARG A 354 -18.33 -6.32 2.90
C ARG A 354 -19.06 -7.66 2.87
N LEU A 355 -18.40 -8.66 2.28
CA LEU A 355 -18.80 -10.07 2.33
C LEU A 355 -17.61 -10.95 2.69
N GLU A 356 -17.87 -12.01 3.46
CA GLU A 356 -16.91 -13.06 3.72
C GLU A 356 -16.82 -14.01 2.51
N LEU A 357 -15.69 -14.72 2.39
CA LEU A 357 -15.48 -15.61 1.22
C LEU A 357 -16.52 -16.74 1.15
N GLU A 358 -16.98 -17.23 2.28
CA GLU A 358 -18.00 -18.27 2.38
C GLU A 358 -19.36 -17.79 1.84
N GLU A 359 -19.71 -16.52 2.08
CA GLU A 359 -20.93 -15.91 1.57
C GLU A 359 -20.87 -15.74 0.04
N ILE A 360 -19.67 -15.51 -0.52
CA ILE A 360 -19.47 -15.45 -1.97
C ILE A 360 -19.67 -16.83 -2.60
N VAL A 361 -19.08 -17.87 -2.00
CA VAL A 361 -19.21 -19.25 -2.47
C VAL A 361 -20.67 -19.71 -2.43
N SER A 362 -21.43 -19.30 -1.42
CA SER A 362 -22.87 -19.63 -1.31
C SER A 362 -23.79 -18.79 -2.22
N GLY A 363 -23.23 -17.92 -3.08
CA GLY A 363 -24.01 -17.13 -4.05
C GLY A 363 -24.59 -15.83 -3.48
N GLY A 364 -24.15 -15.38 -2.30
CA GLY A 364 -24.63 -14.16 -1.66
C GLY A 364 -24.17 -12.85 -2.33
N LEU A 365 -23.12 -12.90 -3.18
CA LEU A 365 -22.53 -11.69 -3.75
C LEU A 365 -23.46 -10.90 -4.68
N PRO A 366 -24.19 -11.50 -5.66
CA PRO A 366 -25.01 -10.72 -6.57
C PRO A 366 -26.13 -9.93 -5.89
N PRO A 367 -26.99 -10.50 -5.03
CA PRO A 367 -28.05 -9.73 -4.38
C PRO A 367 -27.48 -8.63 -3.48
N PHE A 368 -26.43 -8.92 -2.71
CA PHE A 368 -25.78 -7.95 -1.84
C PHE A 368 -25.15 -6.79 -2.64
N PHE A 369 -24.42 -7.10 -3.71
CA PHE A 369 -23.81 -6.07 -4.54
C PHE A 369 -24.87 -5.18 -5.22
N MET A 370 -25.98 -5.75 -5.71
CA MET A 370 -27.04 -4.97 -6.37
C MET A 370 -27.71 -3.98 -5.42
N GLU A 371 -27.82 -4.29 -4.13
CA GLU A 371 -28.26 -3.33 -3.12
C GLU A 371 -27.27 -2.15 -3.00
N LEU A 372 -25.98 -2.43 -2.88
CA LEU A 372 -24.93 -1.41 -2.85
C LEU A 372 -24.88 -0.59 -4.15
N TRP A 373 -25.02 -1.25 -5.29
CA TRP A 373 -25.02 -0.64 -6.61
C TRP A 373 -26.15 0.38 -6.77
N ASN A 374 -27.35 0.03 -6.36
CA ASN A 374 -28.52 0.91 -6.45
C ASN A 374 -28.35 2.17 -5.56
N ASN A 375 -27.60 2.06 -4.48
CA ASN A 375 -27.33 3.14 -3.55
C ASN A 375 -25.98 3.85 -3.78
N ARG A 376 -25.25 3.57 -4.89
CA ARG A 376 -23.88 4.04 -5.13
C ARG A 376 -23.74 5.56 -5.15
N GLY A 377 -24.76 6.28 -5.57
CA GLY A 377 -24.76 7.75 -5.58
C GLY A 377 -24.67 8.35 -4.17
N GLU A 378 -25.47 7.83 -3.23
CA GLU A 378 -25.40 8.25 -1.83
C GLU A 378 -24.12 7.75 -1.15
N ALA A 379 -23.68 6.54 -1.50
CA ALA A 379 -22.41 6.01 -1.05
C ALA A 379 -21.24 6.93 -1.45
N LYS A 380 -21.20 7.43 -2.69
CA LYS A 380 -20.18 8.35 -3.18
C LYS A 380 -20.18 9.67 -2.38
N LYS A 381 -21.34 10.26 -2.12
CA LYS A 381 -21.45 11.48 -1.31
C LYS A 381 -20.91 11.26 0.11
N LYS A 382 -21.32 10.20 0.77
CA LYS A 382 -20.87 9.82 2.11
C LYS A 382 -19.37 9.57 2.14
N LEU A 383 -18.84 8.82 1.16
CA LEU A 383 -17.42 8.50 1.02
C LEU A 383 -16.60 9.78 0.89
N THR A 384 -17.04 10.72 0.03
CA THR A 384 -16.35 11.99 -0.20
C THR A 384 -16.14 12.75 1.10
N VAL A 385 -17.18 12.87 1.93
CA VAL A 385 -17.09 13.55 3.24
C VAL A 385 -16.11 12.85 4.18
N ASN A 386 -16.22 11.53 4.30
CA ASN A 386 -15.41 10.76 5.26
C ASN A 386 -13.94 10.71 4.83
N VAL A 387 -13.67 10.39 3.56
CA VAL A 387 -12.30 10.30 3.04
C VAL A 387 -11.61 11.65 3.04
N SER A 388 -12.33 12.76 2.78
CA SER A 388 -11.71 14.10 2.86
C SER A 388 -11.17 14.41 4.26
N LYS A 389 -11.84 13.98 5.32
CA LYS A 389 -11.34 14.10 6.69
C LYS A 389 -10.09 13.26 6.91
N LEU A 390 -10.12 11.99 6.47
CA LEU A 390 -8.99 11.07 6.61
C LEU A 390 -7.76 11.53 5.82
N LYS A 391 -7.96 12.16 4.66
CA LYS A 391 -6.88 12.78 3.89
C LYS A 391 -6.14 13.89 4.66
N ILE A 392 -6.88 14.67 5.42
CA ILE A 392 -6.30 15.70 6.31
C ILE A 392 -5.56 15.02 7.47
N ASP A 393 -6.16 14.00 8.08
CA ASP A 393 -5.55 13.28 9.18
C ASP A 393 -4.26 12.56 8.76
N ALA A 394 -4.19 12.03 7.54
CA ALA A 394 -2.99 11.37 7.02
C ALA A 394 -1.78 12.32 6.96
N LYS A 395 -2.00 13.62 6.73
CA LYS A 395 -0.93 14.64 6.67
C LYS A 395 -0.35 14.99 8.04
N LYS A 396 -1.04 14.68 9.14
CA LYS A 396 -0.53 14.98 10.49
C LYS A 396 0.85 14.40 10.76
N ALA A 397 1.17 13.24 10.14
CA ALA A 397 2.50 12.63 10.28
C ALA A 397 3.61 13.49 9.65
N ALA A 398 3.35 14.15 8.50
CA ALA A 398 4.30 15.06 7.87
C ALA A 398 4.55 16.29 8.75
N THR A 399 3.47 16.93 9.20
CA THR A 399 3.56 18.10 10.08
C THR A 399 4.33 17.80 11.36
N LEU A 400 4.00 16.66 12.02
CA LEU A 400 4.72 16.22 13.22
C LEU A 400 6.21 15.99 12.93
N PHE A 401 6.53 15.29 11.85
CA PHE A 401 7.91 15.00 11.47
C PHE A 401 8.69 16.29 11.16
N VAL A 402 8.11 17.19 10.37
CA VAL A 402 8.78 18.44 9.96
C VAL A 402 9.08 19.33 11.17
N GLN A 403 8.16 19.46 12.13
CA GLN A 403 8.37 20.19 13.38
C GLN A 403 9.56 19.63 14.20
N MET A 404 9.90 18.36 14.03
CA MET A 404 11.00 17.72 14.79
C MET A 404 12.34 17.76 14.06
N ILE A 405 12.35 17.90 12.72
CA ILE A 405 13.59 17.88 11.93
C ILE A 405 14.10 19.29 11.61
N THR A 406 13.24 20.30 11.66
CA THR A 406 13.60 21.72 11.48
C THR A 406 14.31 22.24 12.72
#